data_887ade65f8c3a4c67c1c2fa694bfb24c
#
_entry.id   887ade65f8c3a4c67c1c2fa694bfb24c
#
_cell.length_a   1.000
_cell.length_b   1.000
_cell.length_c   1.000
_cell.angle_alpha   90.00
_cell.angle_beta   90.00
_cell.angle_gamma   90.00
#
_symmetry.space_group_name_H-M   'P 1'
#
loop_
_entity.id
_entity.type
_entity.pdbx_description
1 polymer ?
#
loop_
_entity_poly.entity_id
_entity_poly.type
_entity_poly.pdbx_seq_one_letter_code
_entity_poly.pdbx_strand_id
1 'polypeptide(L)'
;MAIEDKHSRKRLEILKAVSDALFDVEYHQLTVEDVASRAGVGKSTIYRWWKHKADLVLDAFKQHTLSIFDLDQKLNLEDNLVSQLLRLSYALDHHLGRALLVVLANHREM
;
A
#
# COMPACT_ATOMS: atom_id res chain seq x y z
N MET A 1 21.55 -10.78 -8.11
CA MET A 1 21.01 -10.24 -6.86
C MET A 1 21.00 -8.73 -6.85
N ALA A 2 22.05 -8.10 -7.32
CA ALA A 2 22.10 -6.63 -7.32
C ALA A 2 20.97 -5.97 -8.14
N ILE A 3 20.59 -6.58 -9.26
CA ILE A 3 19.54 -6.05 -10.12
C ILE A 3 18.17 -6.17 -9.44
N GLU A 4 17.90 -7.32 -8.83
CA GLU A 4 16.64 -7.52 -8.12
C GLU A 4 16.55 -6.61 -6.91
N ASP A 5 17.65 -6.43 -6.19
CA ASP A 5 17.68 -5.56 -5.03
C ASP A 5 17.38 -4.11 -5.42
N LYS A 6 17.90 -3.68 -6.57
CA LYS A 6 17.67 -2.32 -7.05
C LYS A 6 16.19 -2.10 -7.39
N HIS A 7 15.58 -3.04 -8.09
CA HIS A 7 14.15 -2.94 -8.43
C HIS A 7 13.28 -3.05 -7.19
N SER A 8 13.61 -3.96 -6.29
CA SER A 8 12.87 -4.12 -5.04
C SER A 8 12.95 -2.86 -4.18
N ARG A 9 14.13 -2.26 -4.12
CA ARG A 9 14.32 -1.03 -3.35
C ARG A 9 13.49 0.11 -3.92
N LYS A 10 13.49 0.27 -5.24
CA LYS A 10 12.72 1.32 -5.90
C LYS A 10 11.23 1.13 -5.64
N ARG A 11 10.77 -0.11 -5.76
CA ARG A 11 9.37 -0.43 -5.51
C ARG A 11 8.98 -0.11 -4.08
N LEU A 12 9.83 -0.46 -3.11
CA LEU A 12 9.56 -0.17 -1.70
C LEU A 12 9.55 1.33 -1.43
N GLU A 13 10.43 2.08 -2.08
CA GLU A 13 10.45 3.53 -1.94
C GLU A 13 9.15 4.15 -2.44
N ILE A 14 8.62 3.65 -3.55
CA ILE A 14 7.35 4.13 -4.09
C ILE A 14 6.21 3.79 -3.13
N LEU A 15 6.17 2.57 -2.63
CA LEU A 15 5.13 2.15 -1.70
C LEU A 15 5.18 2.95 -0.40
N LYS A 16 6.39 3.26 0.08
CA LYS A 16 6.55 4.10 1.25
C LYS A 16 6.04 5.50 0.98
N ALA A 17 6.31 6.03 -0.21
CA ALA A 17 5.82 7.36 -0.59
C ALA A 17 4.28 7.41 -0.58
N VAL A 18 3.62 6.32 -1.00
CA VAL A 18 2.17 6.23 -0.93
C VAL A 18 1.70 6.31 0.52
N SER A 19 2.30 5.52 1.39
CA SER A 19 1.94 5.52 2.81
C SER A 19 2.14 6.89 3.43
N ASP A 20 3.27 7.52 3.13
CA ASP A 20 3.57 8.86 3.65
C ASP A 20 2.56 9.90 3.14
N ALA A 21 2.20 9.81 1.86
CA ALA A 21 1.23 10.73 1.27
C ALA A 21 -0.14 10.59 1.93
N LEU A 22 -0.52 9.36 2.29
CA LEU A 22 -1.82 9.10 2.88
C LEU A 22 -1.91 9.51 4.36
N PHE A 23 -0.82 9.95 4.96
CA PHE A 23 -0.88 10.67 6.24
C PHE A 23 -1.37 12.09 6.04
N ASP A 24 -1.09 12.66 4.87
CA ASP A 24 -1.40 14.07 4.57
C ASP A 24 -2.72 14.25 3.85
N VAL A 25 -3.07 13.32 2.96
CA VAL A 25 -4.24 13.46 2.10
C VAL A 25 -5.07 12.18 2.12
N GLU A 26 -6.33 12.32 1.75
CA GLU A 26 -7.21 11.17 1.62
C GLU A 26 -7.05 10.53 0.25
N TYR A 27 -7.59 9.32 0.10
CA TYR A 27 -7.46 8.54 -1.12
C TYR A 27 -7.88 9.34 -2.36
N HIS A 28 -8.98 10.07 -2.27
CA HIS A 28 -9.48 10.83 -3.43
C HIS A 28 -8.54 11.94 -3.86
N GLN A 29 -7.75 12.45 -2.95
CA GLN A 29 -6.82 13.54 -3.20
C GLN A 29 -5.46 13.03 -3.66
N LEU A 30 -5.18 11.75 -3.40
CA LEU A 30 -3.90 11.15 -3.79
C LEU A 30 -3.79 11.06 -5.30
N THR A 31 -2.67 11.49 -5.85
CA THR A 31 -2.38 11.37 -7.28
C THR A 31 -1.09 10.60 -7.50
N VAL A 32 -0.99 9.93 -8.64
CA VAL A 32 0.24 9.24 -9.02
C VAL A 32 1.38 10.25 -9.17
N GLU A 33 1.07 11.45 -9.63
CA GLU A 33 2.05 12.53 -9.76
C GLU A 33 2.68 12.89 -8.42
N ASP A 34 1.86 12.98 -7.38
CA ASP A 34 2.35 13.29 -6.05
C ASP A 34 3.25 12.18 -5.53
N VAL A 35 2.83 10.92 -5.72
CA VAL A 35 3.63 9.77 -5.32
C VAL A 35 4.96 9.77 -6.06
N ALA A 36 4.94 10.01 -7.37
CA ALA A 36 6.16 10.06 -8.18
C ALA A 36 7.12 11.12 -7.66
N SER A 37 6.58 12.29 -7.35
CA SER A 37 7.38 13.39 -6.82
C SER A 37 8.02 13.02 -5.48
N ARG A 38 7.25 12.44 -4.58
CA ARG A 38 7.75 12.05 -3.26
C ARG A 38 8.80 10.94 -3.36
N ALA A 39 8.64 10.02 -4.29
CA ALA A 39 9.56 8.91 -4.46
C ALA A 39 10.76 9.25 -5.33
N GLY A 40 10.74 10.41 -5.99
CA GLY A 40 11.81 10.82 -6.87
C GLY A 40 11.90 10.00 -8.16
N VAL A 41 10.75 9.60 -8.69
CA VAL A 41 10.67 8.81 -9.93
C VAL A 41 9.70 9.45 -10.91
N GLY A 42 9.73 8.99 -12.15
CA GLY A 42 8.75 9.42 -13.14
C GLY A 42 7.48 8.60 -13.03
N LYS A 43 6.37 9.17 -13.53
CA LYS A 43 5.09 8.46 -13.53
C LYS A 43 5.15 7.17 -14.31
N SER A 44 5.92 7.14 -15.39
CA SER A 44 6.05 5.93 -16.21
C SER A 44 6.62 4.76 -15.42
N THR A 45 7.51 5.04 -14.49
CA THR A 45 8.06 4.00 -13.63
C THR A 45 6.96 3.38 -12.76
N ILE A 46 6.08 4.21 -12.23
CA ILE A 46 4.98 3.74 -11.39
C ILE A 46 3.99 2.93 -12.22
N TYR A 47 3.58 3.46 -13.39
CA TYR A 47 2.61 2.77 -14.24
C TYR A 47 3.15 1.47 -14.83
N ARG A 48 4.45 1.29 -14.82
CA ARG A 48 5.05 0.01 -15.26
C ARG A 48 4.67 -1.12 -14.32
N TRP A 49 4.56 -0.82 -13.01
CA TRP A 49 4.27 -1.83 -12.00
C TRP A 49 2.81 -1.82 -11.53
N TRP A 50 2.18 -0.66 -11.52
CA TRP A 50 0.80 -0.52 -11.07
C TRP A 50 0.03 0.30 -12.10
N LYS A 51 -0.96 -0.32 -12.70
CA LYS A 51 -1.73 0.35 -13.76
C LYS A 51 -2.74 1.33 -13.21
N HIS A 52 -3.20 1.11 -12.00
CA HIS A 52 -4.22 1.95 -11.39
C HIS A 52 -3.80 2.37 -9.99
N LYS A 53 -4.29 3.55 -9.58
CA LYS A 53 -4.03 4.06 -8.24
C LYS A 53 -4.46 3.05 -7.17
N ALA A 54 -5.58 2.35 -7.39
CA ALA A 54 -6.08 1.36 -6.45
C ALA A 54 -5.08 0.23 -6.22
N ASP A 55 -4.43 -0.25 -7.29
CA ASP A 55 -3.43 -1.31 -7.18
C ASP A 55 -2.24 -0.85 -6.37
N LEU A 56 -1.83 0.38 -6.59
CA LEU A 56 -0.71 0.99 -5.88
C LEU A 56 -1.00 1.08 -4.38
N VAL A 57 -2.19 1.55 -4.03
CA VAL A 57 -2.60 1.70 -2.63
C VAL A 57 -2.73 0.34 -1.95
N LEU A 58 -3.30 -0.65 -2.63
CA LEU A 58 -3.39 -2.01 -2.08
C LEU A 58 -2.01 -2.59 -1.77
N ASP A 59 -1.07 -2.41 -2.69
CA ASP A 59 0.28 -2.92 -2.48
C ASP A 59 0.97 -2.18 -1.34
N ALA A 60 0.77 -0.88 -1.25
CA ALA A 60 1.33 -0.09 -0.15
C ALA A 60 0.78 -0.56 1.20
N PHE A 61 -0.52 -0.86 1.25
CA PHE A 61 -1.14 -1.37 2.46
C PHE A 61 -0.57 -2.72 2.85
N LYS A 62 -0.42 -3.63 1.88
CA LYS A 62 0.17 -4.94 2.14
C LYS A 62 1.59 -4.80 2.71
N GLN A 63 2.39 -3.95 2.10
CA GLN A 63 3.77 -3.76 2.53
C GLN A 63 3.83 -3.19 3.93
N HIS A 64 2.98 -2.21 4.22
CA HIS A 64 2.90 -1.61 5.54
C HIS A 64 2.50 -2.64 6.60
N THR A 65 1.50 -3.46 6.28
CA THR A 65 1.01 -4.50 7.18
C THR A 65 2.10 -5.54 7.47
N LEU A 66 2.80 -5.98 6.42
CA LEU A 66 3.87 -6.97 6.58
C LEU A 66 4.99 -6.45 7.46
N SER A 67 5.32 -5.17 7.37
CA SER A 67 6.40 -4.61 8.15
C SER A 67 6.03 -4.39 9.62
N ILE A 68 4.75 -4.17 9.91
CA ILE A 68 4.30 -3.90 11.27
C ILE A 68 3.86 -5.17 12.00
N PHE A 69 3.20 -6.08 11.31
CA PHE A 69 2.51 -7.17 11.97
C PHE A 69 3.21 -8.51 11.88
N ASP A 70 4.37 -8.57 11.30
CA ASP A 70 5.19 -9.79 11.28
C ASP A 70 4.32 -11.06 11.23
N LEU A 71 3.78 -11.34 10.06
CA LEU A 71 2.86 -12.45 9.87
C LEU A 71 3.46 -13.77 10.34
N ASP A 72 2.83 -14.39 11.33
CA ASP A 72 3.27 -15.67 11.82
C ASP A 72 2.83 -16.75 10.83
N GLN A 73 3.77 -17.29 10.09
CA GLN A 73 3.49 -18.33 9.10
C GLN A 73 3.02 -19.64 9.73
N LYS A 74 3.18 -19.78 11.04
CA LYS A 74 2.70 -20.95 11.75
C LYS A 74 1.20 -20.95 11.97
N LEU A 75 0.59 -19.77 11.92
CA LEU A 75 -0.85 -19.65 12.02
C LEU A 75 -1.48 -19.96 10.67
N ASN A 76 -2.67 -20.53 10.68
CA ASN A 76 -3.37 -20.74 9.42
C ASN A 76 -3.87 -19.40 8.87
N LEU A 77 -4.29 -19.41 7.61
CA LEU A 77 -4.71 -18.18 6.93
C LEU A 77 -5.86 -17.49 7.66
N GLU A 78 -6.79 -18.27 8.17
CA GLU A 78 -7.96 -17.74 8.85
C GLU A 78 -7.58 -17.01 10.13
N ASP A 79 -6.74 -17.61 10.95
CA ASP A 79 -6.26 -16.99 12.19
C ASP A 79 -5.45 -15.74 11.90
N ASN A 80 -4.65 -15.75 10.84
CA ASN A 80 -3.90 -14.57 10.43
C ASN A 80 -4.83 -13.44 10.02
N LEU A 81 -5.91 -13.77 9.29
CA LEU A 81 -6.88 -12.77 8.87
C LEU A 81 -7.60 -12.13 10.06
N VAL A 82 -8.04 -12.94 11.01
CA VAL A 82 -8.72 -12.43 12.20
C VAL A 82 -7.79 -11.51 12.98
N SER A 83 -6.56 -11.97 13.20
CA SER A 83 -5.56 -11.17 13.90
C SER A 83 -5.31 -9.83 13.21
N GLN A 84 -5.20 -9.86 11.88
CA GLN A 84 -4.98 -8.66 11.10
C GLN A 84 -6.18 -7.71 11.11
N LEU A 85 -7.39 -8.26 11.10
CA LEU A 85 -8.59 -7.45 11.16
C LEU A 85 -8.70 -6.70 12.48
N LEU A 86 -8.33 -7.36 13.57
CA LEU A 86 -8.31 -6.71 14.88
C LEU A 86 -7.29 -5.57 14.92
N ARG A 87 -6.14 -5.78 14.33
CA ARG A 87 -5.11 -4.74 14.26
C ARG A 87 -5.48 -3.67 13.24
N LEU A 88 -6.20 -4.05 12.21
CA LEU A 88 -6.66 -3.13 11.19
C LEU A 88 -7.62 -2.08 11.78
N SER A 89 -8.37 -2.44 12.82
CA SER A 89 -9.25 -1.48 13.46
C SER A 89 -8.49 -0.29 14.01
N TYR A 90 -7.25 -0.50 14.43
CA TYR A 90 -6.38 0.60 14.82
C TYR A 90 -5.92 1.40 13.62
N ALA A 91 -5.58 0.71 12.54
CA ALA A 91 -5.08 1.36 11.32
C ALA A 91 -6.17 2.17 10.63
N LEU A 92 -7.44 1.90 10.91
CA LEU A 92 -8.55 2.62 10.30
C LEU A 92 -8.61 4.08 10.69
N ASP A 93 -7.92 4.46 11.75
CA ASP A 93 -7.80 5.86 12.11
C ASP A 93 -6.83 6.62 11.21
N HIS A 94 -6.07 5.90 10.38
CA HIS A 94 -5.13 6.49 9.45
C HIS A 94 -5.71 6.52 8.04
N HIS A 95 -5.27 7.50 7.26
CA HIS A 95 -5.73 7.64 5.88
C HIS A 95 -5.46 6.41 5.03
N LEU A 96 -4.38 5.70 5.30
CA LEU A 96 -4.05 4.48 4.56
C LEU A 96 -5.14 3.42 4.75
N GLY A 97 -5.59 3.20 5.99
CA GLY A 97 -6.66 2.26 6.26
C GLY A 97 -7.97 2.65 5.60
N ARG A 98 -8.27 3.95 5.64
CA ARG A 98 -9.48 4.47 5.00
C ARG A 98 -9.39 4.32 3.48
N ALA A 99 -8.22 4.56 2.93
CA ALA A 99 -8.00 4.38 1.49
C ALA A 99 -8.26 2.93 1.09
N LEU A 100 -7.82 1.98 1.92
CA LEU A 100 -8.06 0.58 1.66
C LEU A 100 -9.56 0.27 1.60
N LEU A 101 -10.34 0.84 2.52
CA LEU A 101 -11.79 0.64 2.53
C LEU A 101 -12.42 1.18 1.25
N VAL A 102 -11.98 2.35 0.79
CA VAL A 102 -12.48 2.93 -0.46
C VAL A 102 -12.17 2.02 -1.64
N VAL A 103 -10.94 1.53 -1.70
CA VAL A 103 -10.52 0.64 -2.79
C VAL A 103 -11.34 -0.63 -2.80
N LEU A 104 -11.53 -1.24 -1.63
CA LEU A 104 -12.30 -2.48 -1.54
C LEU A 104 -13.77 -2.28 -1.93
N ALA A 105 -14.35 -1.16 -1.50
CA ALA A 105 -15.74 -0.85 -1.85
C ALA A 105 -15.90 -0.68 -3.36
N ASN A 106 -14.97 0.05 -3.99
CA ASN A 106 -15.01 0.24 -5.44
C ASN A 106 -14.81 -1.07 -6.18
N HIS A 107 -13.93 -1.90 -5.67
CA HIS A 107 -13.62 -3.18 -6.30
C HIS A 107 -14.83 -4.12 -6.27
N ARG A 108 -15.62 -4.07 -5.21
CA ARG A 108 -16.79 -4.93 -5.07
C ARG A 108 -17.89 -4.56 -6.05
N GLU A 109 -17.92 -3.33 -6.51
CA GLU A 109 -18.94 -2.89 -7.47
C GLU A 109 -18.60 -3.30 -8.90
N MET A 110 -17.39 -3.73 -9.13
CA MET A 110 -16.98 -4.21 -10.44
C MET A 110 -17.18 -5.71 -10.56
#